data_51120f69b85b59cd1b2b5af555d0020f
#
_entry.id   51120f69b85b59cd1b2b5af555d0020f
#
_cell.length_a   1.000
_cell.length_b   1.000
_cell.length_c   1.000
_cell.angle_alpha   90.00
_cell.angle_beta   90.00
_cell.angle_gamma   90.00
#
_symmetry.space_group_name_H-M   'P 1'
#
loop_
_entity.id
_entity.type
_entity.pdbx_description
1 polymer ?
#
loop_
_entity_poly.entity_id
_entity_poly.type
_entity_poly.pdbx_seq_one_letter_code
_entity_poly.pdbx_strand_id
1 'polypeptide(L)'
;MSEIETLTGYQIPGVLWRRDPEADALPLVLDSPHSGSRYPEDFSFCCPLPILRRAEDAYVDELFGHAPDFGATLIAAVFPRSYLDVNRAADDVDPGLLAAAWPQHLQLRPATRVGLVRRYAQPGIPIYDRKLHPKDVLARIERYHTPYHRTLDEACDRLHAEFGAVWHINCHSMPSTGNRQMGRKGEHGDFVLGDRDGTTCDGDFTDFVAGTLRGMGYEVHVNDGYKGVEIVRRMGRPVERRHSLQIEIDRALYMDQRTIEKNAGFDRLKADLARLVEELRAFVRSRV
;
A
#
# COMPACT_ATOMS: atom_id res chain seq x y z
N MET A 1 -9.50 -12.97 -18.21
CA MET A 1 -9.04 -11.63 -18.62
C MET A 1 -9.63 -10.68 -17.60
N SER A 2 -8.83 -10.07 -16.74
CA SER A 2 -9.33 -9.18 -15.68
C SER A 2 -9.71 -7.83 -16.28
N GLU A 3 -10.71 -7.15 -15.70
CA GLU A 3 -11.24 -5.83 -16.09
C GLU A 3 -10.17 -4.70 -16.19
N ILE A 4 -8.93 -5.00 -15.83
CA ILE A 4 -7.80 -4.05 -15.82
C ILE A 4 -7.29 -3.70 -17.24
N GLU A 5 -7.63 -4.46 -18.28
CA GLU A 5 -7.16 -4.20 -19.65
C GLU A 5 -7.86 -3.03 -20.36
N THR A 6 -8.91 -2.46 -19.77
CA THR A 6 -9.70 -1.35 -20.36
C THR A 6 -9.57 -0.03 -19.61
N LEU A 7 -8.65 0.08 -18.61
CA LEU A 7 -8.48 1.32 -17.87
C LEU A 7 -7.81 2.40 -18.75
N THR A 8 -8.57 3.42 -19.12
CA THR A 8 -8.03 4.70 -19.62
C THR A 8 -7.21 5.35 -18.51
N GLY A 9 -5.89 5.35 -18.64
CA GLY A 9 -5.00 5.93 -17.63
C GLY A 9 -3.52 5.68 -17.94
N TYR A 10 -2.65 6.33 -17.18
CA TYR A 10 -1.21 6.13 -17.28
C TYR A 10 -0.83 4.72 -16.75
N GLN A 11 -0.03 3.99 -17.52
CA GLN A 11 0.43 2.65 -17.14
C GLN A 11 1.92 2.49 -17.43
N ILE A 12 2.61 1.79 -16.52
CA ILE A 12 3.91 1.16 -16.79
C ILE A 12 3.65 -0.35 -16.80
N PRO A 13 3.66 -1.00 -17.97
CA PRO A 13 3.29 -2.41 -18.09
C PRO A 13 4.04 -3.31 -17.12
N GLY A 14 3.32 -4.16 -16.39
CA GLY A 14 3.87 -5.08 -15.39
C GLY A 14 4.33 -4.42 -14.08
N VAL A 15 4.25 -3.09 -13.94
CA VAL A 15 4.71 -2.35 -12.75
C VAL A 15 3.54 -1.70 -12.02
N LEU A 16 2.83 -0.78 -12.66
CA LEU A 16 1.76 -0.01 -12.01
C LEU A 16 0.74 0.48 -13.02
N TRP A 17 -0.41 0.90 -12.51
CA TRP A 17 -1.33 1.80 -13.19
C TRP A 17 -1.64 3.02 -12.31
N ARG A 18 -2.00 4.13 -12.95
CA ARG A 18 -2.48 5.35 -12.32
C ARG A 18 -3.75 5.82 -13.01
N ARG A 19 -4.76 6.15 -12.23
CA ARG A 19 -5.99 6.80 -12.66
C ARG A 19 -6.04 8.18 -12.03
N ASP A 20 -5.98 9.19 -12.86
CA ASP A 20 -6.24 10.58 -12.47
C ASP A 20 -7.74 10.86 -12.58
N PRO A 21 -8.31 11.79 -11.82
CA PRO A 21 -9.69 12.22 -12.00
C PRO A 21 -9.89 12.88 -13.36
N GLU A 22 -11.06 12.69 -13.97
CA GLU A 22 -11.40 13.31 -15.26
C GLU A 22 -11.73 14.81 -15.12
N ALA A 23 -12.27 15.20 -13.96
CA ALA A 23 -12.63 16.58 -13.64
C ALA A 23 -12.47 16.85 -12.14
N ASP A 24 -12.44 18.12 -11.75
CA ASP A 24 -12.40 18.55 -10.34
C ASP A 24 -11.26 17.91 -9.53
N ALA A 25 -10.06 17.84 -10.11
CA ALA A 25 -8.90 17.31 -9.42
C ALA A 25 -8.67 17.99 -8.07
N LEU A 26 -8.32 17.19 -7.07
CA LEU A 26 -8.02 17.59 -5.70
C LEU A 26 -6.59 17.24 -5.35
N PRO A 27 -5.96 17.94 -4.41
CA PRO A 27 -4.65 17.54 -3.89
C PRO A 27 -4.75 16.30 -2.98
N LEU A 28 -5.41 15.25 -3.48
CA LEU A 28 -5.61 13.98 -2.79
C LEU A 28 -5.09 12.84 -3.67
N VAL A 29 -4.13 12.09 -3.14
CA VAL A 29 -3.51 10.92 -3.79
C VAL A 29 -3.71 9.70 -2.91
N LEU A 30 -4.16 8.61 -3.51
CA LEU A 30 -4.20 7.30 -2.86
C LEU A 30 -3.23 6.37 -3.57
N ASP A 31 -2.51 5.53 -2.83
CA ASP A 31 -1.72 4.46 -3.43
C ASP A 31 -2.00 3.09 -2.79
N SER A 32 -2.01 2.05 -3.61
CA SER A 32 -2.12 0.64 -3.20
C SER A 32 -0.87 -0.11 -3.66
N PRO A 33 0.16 -0.17 -2.82
CA PRO A 33 1.46 -0.72 -3.20
C PRO A 33 1.52 -2.24 -3.23
N HIS A 34 0.52 -2.92 -2.65
CA HIS A 34 0.59 -4.35 -2.36
C HIS A 34 -0.57 -5.19 -2.88
N SER A 35 -1.48 -4.62 -3.69
CA SER A 35 -2.62 -5.36 -4.27
C SER A 35 -2.22 -6.23 -5.46
N GLY A 36 -1.03 -6.00 -6.03
CA GLY A 36 -0.59 -6.64 -7.24
C GLY A 36 -0.44 -8.15 -7.11
N SER A 37 -0.95 -8.86 -8.14
CA SER A 37 -0.94 -10.32 -8.26
C SER A 37 -0.38 -10.81 -9.61
N ARG A 38 0.23 -9.93 -10.41
CA ARG A 38 0.92 -10.29 -11.65
C ARG A 38 2.35 -10.70 -11.32
N TYR A 39 2.57 -12.00 -11.24
CA TYR A 39 3.87 -12.58 -10.89
C TYR A 39 4.83 -12.49 -12.08
N PRO A 40 5.98 -11.78 -11.97
CA PRO A 40 6.98 -11.72 -13.02
C PRO A 40 7.56 -13.11 -13.33
N GLU A 41 7.83 -13.38 -14.61
CA GLU A 41 8.35 -14.68 -15.05
C GLU A 41 9.70 -15.04 -14.41
N ASP A 42 10.54 -14.03 -14.14
CA ASP A 42 11.84 -14.17 -13.49
C ASP A 42 11.78 -14.34 -11.96
N PHE A 43 10.57 -14.34 -11.37
CA PHE A 43 10.44 -14.48 -9.92
C PHE A 43 10.98 -15.83 -9.44
N SER A 44 10.65 -16.92 -10.15
CA SER A 44 11.16 -18.26 -9.87
C SER A 44 11.15 -18.61 -8.38
N PHE A 45 10.01 -18.45 -7.72
CA PHE A 45 9.81 -18.86 -6.32
C PHE A 45 9.62 -20.37 -6.19
N CYS A 46 9.95 -20.95 -5.02
CA CYS A 46 9.86 -22.40 -4.76
C CYS A 46 8.71 -22.78 -3.81
N CYS A 47 8.11 -21.81 -3.11
CA CYS A 47 7.01 -22.08 -2.20
C CYS A 47 5.67 -22.24 -2.95
N PRO A 48 4.66 -22.89 -2.35
CA PRO A 48 3.34 -23.00 -2.96
C PRO A 48 2.70 -21.62 -3.19
N LEU A 49 2.20 -21.38 -4.39
CA LEU A 49 1.58 -20.10 -4.77
C LEU A 49 0.47 -19.64 -3.80
N PRO A 50 -0.45 -20.50 -3.30
CA PRO A 50 -1.47 -20.06 -2.34
C PRO A 50 -0.89 -19.51 -1.03
N ILE A 51 0.29 -19.99 -0.61
CA ILE A 51 0.99 -19.50 0.58
C ILE A 51 1.64 -18.14 0.27
N LEU A 52 2.26 -18.01 -0.89
CA LEU A 52 2.90 -16.77 -1.33
C LEU A 52 1.88 -15.62 -1.46
N ARG A 53 0.71 -15.91 -2.02
CA ARG A 53 -0.38 -14.97 -2.20
C ARG A 53 -0.93 -14.40 -0.89
N ARG A 54 -0.80 -15.08 0.23
CA ARG A 54 -1.22 -14.55 1.55
C ARG A 54 -0.44 -13.30 1.98
N ALA A 55 0.68 -13.00 1.31
CA ALA A 55 1.41 -11.74 1.51
C ALA A 55 0.78 -10.54 0.80
N GLU A 56 -0.11 -10.78 -0.17
CA GLU A 56 -0.80 -9.72 -0.91
C GLU A 56 -1.82 -9.01 0.00
N ASP A 57 -1.95 -7.70 -0.19
CA ASP A 57 -3.08 -6.92 0.29
C ASP A 57 -4.16 -6.95 -0.81
N ALA A 58 -4.66 -8.17 -1.10
CA ALA A 58 -5.51 -8.45 -2.25
C ALA A 58 -6.75 -7.54 -2.27
N TYR A 59 -7.10 -7.04 -3.46
CA TYR A 59 -8.28 -6.22 -3.72
C TYR A 59 -8.30 -4.82 -3.10
N VAL A 60 -7.24 -4.37 -2.41
CA VAL A 60 -7.24 -3.03 -1.81
C VAL A 60 -7.34 -1.94 -2.89
N ASP A 61 -6.76 -2.16 -4.06
CA ASP A 61 -6.91 -1.29 -5.23
C ASP A 61 -8.36 -1.25 -5.76
N GLU A 62 -9.09 -2.37 -5.70
CA GLU A 62 -10.51 -2.40 -6.06
C GLU A 62 -11.41 -1.74 -5.01
N LEU A 63 -11.07 -1.89 -3.72
CA LEU A 63 -11.80 -1.27 -2.62
C LEU A 63 -11.77 0.26 -2.72
N PHE A 64 -10.64 0.84 -3.11
CA PHE A 64 -10.48 2.29 -3.33
C PHE A 64 -10.70 2.71 -4.80
N GLY A 65 -11.16 1.81 -5.66
CA GLY A 65 -11.29 2.03 -7.11
C GLY A 65 -12.16 3.22 -7.53
N HIS A 66 -13.03 3.71 -6.64
CA HIS A 66 -13.87 4.89 -6.86
C HIS A 66 -13.17 6.23 -6.52
N ALA A 67 -11.94 6.22 -6.03
CA ALA A 67 -11.26 7.45 -5.64
C ALA A 67 -11.18 8.50 -6.75
N PRO A 68 -10.93 8.15 -8.03
CA PRO A 68 -10.92 9.13 -9.12
C PRO A 68 -12.29 9.80 -9.37
N ASP A 69 -13.39 9.13 -9.08
CA ASP A 69 -14.75 9.67 -9.25
C ASP A 69 -15.02 10.85 -8.29
N PHE A 70 -14.25 10.92 -7.19
CA PHE A 70 -14.31 11.98 -6.18
C PHE A 70 -13.17 12.99 -6.27
N GLY A 71 -12.38 12.96 -7.34
CA GLY A 71 -11.32 13.94 -7.60
C GLY A 71 -9.94 13.54 -7.10
N ALA A 72 -9.74 12.34 -6.59
CA ALA A 72 -8.45 11.85 -6.13
C ALA A 72 -7.69 11.09 -7.23
N THR A 73 -6.35 11.18 -7.22
CA THR A 73 -5.50 10.29 -8.02
C THR A 73 -5.34 8.95 -7.31
N LEU A 74 -5.49 7.82 -8.01
CA LEU A 74 -5.24 6.47 -7.50
C LEU A 74 -4.11 5.79 -8.27
N ILE A 75 -3.13 5.26 -7.53
CA ILE A 75 -1.96 4.55 -8.06
C ILE A 75 -1.94 3.14 -7.46
N ALA A 76 -1.72 2.10 -8.27
CA ALA A 76 -1.57 0.75 -7.72
C ALA A 76 -0.45 -0.04 -8.41
N ALA A 77 0.34 -0.76 -7.61
CA ALA A 77 1.29 -1.73 -8.10
C ALA A 77 0.55 -2.96 -8.66
N VAL A 78 1.04 -3.54 -9.77
CA VAL A 78 0.45 -4.76 -10.32
C VAL A 78 1.26 -6.02 -10.02
N PHE A 79 2.49 -5.89 -9.56
CA PHE A 79 3.35 -7.00 -9.15
C PHE A 79 3.22 -7.28 -7.65
N PRO A 80 3.48 -8.52 -7.19
CA PRO A 80 3.32 -8.86 -5.78
C PRO A 80 4.46 -8.31 -4.92
N ARG A 81 4.12 -7.83 -3.72
CA ARG A 81 5.11 -7.37 -2.72
C ARG A 81 6.13 -8.44 -2.30
N SER A 82 5.82 -9.71 -2.53
CA SER A 82 6.74 -10.81 -2.27
C SER A 82 7.91 -10.88 -3.25
N TYR A 83 7.74 -10.31 -4.45
CA TYR A 83 8.80 -10.15 -5.45
C TYR A 83 9.71 -8.97 -5.12
N LEU A 84 9.11 -7.83 -4.77
CA LEU A 84 9.77 -6.62 -4.32
C LEU A 84 8.76 -5.74 -3.57
N ASP A 85 9.10 -5.28 -2.37
CA ASP A 85 8.21 -4.49 -1.53
C ASP A 85 8.51 -2.99 -1.68
N VAL A 86 7.69 -2.29 -2.47
CA VAL A 86 7.86 -0.83 -2.69
C VAL A 86 7.60 0.01 -1.43
N ASN A 87 6.97 -0.56 -0.39
CA ASN A 87 6.87 0.10 0.91
C ASN A 87 8.06 -0.23 1.83
N ARG A 88 9.22 -0.53 1.22
CA ARG A 88 10.52 -0.66 1.87
C ARG A 88 11.55 0.23 1.17
N ALA A 89 12.57 0.65 1.89
CA ALA A 89 13.65 1.43 1.29
C ALA A 89 14.45 0.55 0.31
N ALA A 90 14.95 1.16 -0.76
CA ALA A 90 15.73 0.44 -1.77
C ALA A 90 17.03 -0.19 -1.23
N ASP A 91 17.55 0.32 -0.12
CA ASP A 91 18.74 -0.15 0.59
C ASP A 91 18.42 -1.13 1.75
N ASP A 92 17.14 -1.48 1.97
CA ASP A 92 16.71 -2.46 2.99
C ASP A 92 16.75 -3.89 2.41
N VAL A 93 17.95 -4.38 2.13
CA VAL A 93 18.17 -5.71 1.54
C VAL A 93 18.84 -6.64 2.56
N ASP A 94 18.28 -7.83 2.77
CA ASP A 94 18.87 -8.87 3.64
C ASP A 94 20.15 -9.44 3.00
N PRO A 95 21.36 -9.20 3.56
CA PRO A 95 22.60 -9.77 3.03
C PRO A 95 22.59 -11.31 3.02
N GLY A 96 21.82 -11.92 3.93
CA GLY A 96 21.66 -13.36 4.01
C GLY A 96 20.96 -14.00 2.79
N LEU A 97 20.22 -13.19 2.03
CA LEU A 97 19.56 -13.61 0.78
C LEU A 97 20.52 -13.55 -0.42
N LEU A 98 21.66 -12.85 -0.32
CA LEU A 98 22.53 -12.57 -1.47
C LEU A 98 23.55 -13.68 -1.72
N ALA A 99 23.78 -13.97 -3.00
CA ALA A 99 24.80 -14.92 -3.47
C ALA A 99 26.22 -14.35 -3.51
N ALA A 100 26.35 -13.02 -3.46
CA ALA A 100 27.61 -12.28 -3.46
C ALA A 100 27.47 -11.01 -2.63
N ALA A 101 28.60 -10.33 -2.36
CA ALA A 101 28.60 -9.06 -1.65
C ALA A 101 27.81 -7.98 -2.42
N TRP A 102 27.09 -7.14 -1.66
CA TRP A 102 26.44 -5.95 -2.20
C TRP A 102 27.52 -4.97 -2.72
N PRO A 103 27.25 -4.23 -3.82
CA PRO A 103 28.21 -3.29 -4.36
C PRO A 103 28.64 -2.24 -3.31
N GLN A 104 29.95 -2.10 -3.07
CA GLN A 104 30.50 -1.25 -2.00
C GLN A 104 30.14 0.23 -2.11
N HIS A 105 29.86 0.73 -3.33
CA HIS A 105 29.47 2.12 -3.58
C HIS A 105 27.98 2.39 -3.28
N LEU A 106 27.17 1.36 -3.01
CA LEU A 106 25.78 1.47 -2.66
C LEU A 106 25.59 1.24 -1.16
N GLN A 107 24.73 2.06 -0.55
CA GLN A 107 24.38 1.87 0.85
C GLN A 107 23.58 0.59 1.04
N LEU A 108 23.75 -0.02 2.19
CA LEU A 108 22.95 -1.14 2.66
C LEU A 108 22.59 -0.85 4.12
N ARG A 109 21.30 -0.77 4.41
CA ARG A 109 20.84 -0.65 5.81
C ARG A 109 20.94 -2.03 6.49
N PRO A 110 21.09 -2.06 7.83
CA PRO A 110 20.83 -3.29 8.56
C PRO A 110 19.44 -3.79 8.20
N ALA A 111 19.36 -5.03 7.72
CA ALA A 111 18.11 -5.61 7.26
C ALA A 111 17.05 -5.53 8.34
N THR A 112 15.89 -5.01 8.00
CA THR A 112 14.69 -5.16 8.82
C THR A 112 14.22 -6.62 8.77
N ARG A 113 13.34 -7.02 9.68
CA ARG A 113 12.82 -8.39 9.72
C ARG A 113 12.16 -8.82 8.38
N VAL A 114 11.67 -7.83 7.61
CA VAL A 114 11.08 -8.02 6.29
C VAL A 114 11.62 -6.89 5.40
N GLY A 115 12.67 -7.15 4.65
CA GLY A 115 13.33 -6.19 3.76
C GLY A 115 12.61 -5.99 2.43
N LEU A 116 13.28 -5.24 1.54
CA LEU A 116 12.85 -4.93 0.17
C LEU A 116 12.49 -6.19 -0.64
N VAL A 117 13.27 -7.26 -0.48
CA VAL A 117 13.01 -8.57 -1.08
C VAL A 117 12.77 -9.56 0.05
N ARG A 118 11.59 -10.16 0.09
CA ARG A 118 11.21 -11.10 1.15
C ARG A 118 11.94 -12.43 0.99
N ARG A 119 12.52 -12.90 2.09
CA ARG A 119 13.17 -14.23 2.15
C ARG A 119 12.17 -15.34 2.40
N TYR A 120 11.13 -15.09 3.18
CA TYR A 120 10.13 -16.05 3.60
C TYR A 120 8.72 -15.59 3.24
N ALA A 121 7.92 -16.49 2.70
CA ALA A 121 6.48 -16.28 2.47
C ALA A 121 5.73 -16.26 3.81
N GLN A 122 6.10 -17.18 4.71
CA GLN A 122 5.67 -17.30 6.11
C GLN A 122 6.85 -17.79 6.95
N PRO A 123 6.80 -17.71 8.30
CA PRO A 123 7.85 -18.27 9.14
C PRO A 123 8.16 -19.71 8.76
N GLY A 124 9.43 -19.98 8.43
CA GLY A 124 9.89 -21.32 8.05
C GLY A 124 9.63 -21.74 6.61
N ILE A 125 8.91 -20.96 5.80
CA ILE A 125 8.64 -21.27 4.38
C ILE A 125 9.43 -20.31 3.48
N PRO A 126 10.60 -20.71 2.95
CA PRO A 126 11.41 -19.86 2.11
C PRO A 126 10.71 -19.61 0.76
N ILE A 127 10.87 -18.39 0.23
CA ILE A 127 10.39 -18.03 -1.11
C ILE A 127 11.34 -18.62 -2.17
N TYR A 128 12.63 -18.62 -1.89
CA TYR A 128 13.67 -19.07 -2.82
C TYR A 128 14.41 -20.30 -2.26
N ASP A 129 14.73 -21.24 -3.12
CA ASP A 129 15.63 -22.37 -2.89
C ASP A 129 17.10 -22.03 -3.19
N ARG A 130 17.36 -20.78 -3.58
CA ARG A 130 18.65 -20.23 -3.96
C ARG A 130 18.87 -18.85 -3.36
N LYS A 131 20.12 -18.43 -3.35
CA LYS A 131 20.47 -17.02 -3.12
C LYS A 131 20.31 -16.21 -4.40
N LEU A 132 19.93 -14.93 -4.26
CA LEU A 132 19.78 -14.00 -5.36
C LEU A 132 21.09 -13.27 -5.64
N HIS A 133 21.42 -13.05 -6.89
CA HIS A 133 22.58 -12.23 -7.23
C HIS A 133 22.25 -10.75 -7.00
N PRO A 134 23.17 -9.92 -6.43
CA PRO A 134 22.93 -8.50 -6.23
C PRO A 134 22.45 -7.76 -7.48
N LYS A 135 22.99 -8.10 -8.66
CA LYS A 135 22.55 -7.52 -9.95
C LYS A 135 21.05 -7.73 -10.23
N ASP A 136 20.50 -8.89 -9.81
CA ASP A 136 19.09 -9.20 -10.06
C ASP A 136 18.20 -8.39 -9.13
N VAL A 137 18.64 -8.17 -7.88
CA VAL A 137 17.96 -7.28 -6.93
C VAL A 137 18.00 -5.82 -7.41
N LEU A 138 19.15 -5.36 -7.91
CA LEU A 138 19.31 -4.01 -8.47
C LEU A 138 18.41 -3.82 -9.71
N ALA A 139 18.34 -4.80 -10.58
CA ALA A 139 17.44 -4.76 -11.74
C ALA A 139 15.95 -4.67 -11.32
N ARG A 140 15.55 -5.35 -10.23
CA ARG A 140 14.20 -5.20 -9.67
C ARG A 140 13.97 -3.80 -9.11
N ILE A 141 14.95 -3.22 -8.43
CA ILE A 141 14.86 -1.84 -7.92
C ILE A 141 14.66 -0.87 -9.09
N GLU A 142 15.48 -0.96 -10.11
CA GLU A 142 15.42 -0.08 -11.27
C GLU A 142 14.08 -0.23 -12.04
N ARG A 143 13.61 -1.47 -12.21
CA ARG A 143 12.44 -1.77 -13.05
C ARG A 143 11.10 -1.58 -12.33
N TYR A 144 11.05 -1.76 -10.99
CA TYR A 144 9.78 -1.78 -10.23
C TYR A 144 9.73 -0.71 -9.14
N HIS A 145 10.75 -0.64 -8.27
CA HIS A 145 10.76 0.28 -7.14
C HIS A 145 10.87 1.74 -7.60
N THR A 146 11.87 2.03 -8.41
CA THR A 146 12.14 3.40 -8.88
C THR A 146 10.97 3.99 -9.67
N PRO A 147 10.36 3.28 -10.65
CA PRO A 147 9.22 3.83 -11.38
C PRO A 147 7.98 4.02 -10.51
N TYR A 148 7.73 3.12 -9.55
CA TYR A 148 6.60 3.27 -8.62
C TYR A 148 6.73 4.55 -7.80
N HIS A 149 7.87 4.72 -7.14
CA HIS A 149 8.13 5.89 -6.32
C HIS A 149 8.15 7.19 -7.14
N ARG A 150 8.75 7.17 -8.33
CA ARG A 150 8.74 8.34 -9.23
C ARG A 150 7.32 8.74 -9.61
N THR A 151 6.45 7.79 -9.95
CA THR A 151 5.05 8.09 -10.31
C THR A 151 4.29 8.68 -9.14
N LEU A 152 4.52 8.19 -7.92
CA LEU A 152 3.90 8.72 -6.71
C LEU A 152 4.42 10.13 -6.37
N ASP A 153 5.75 10.33 -6.44
CA ASP A 153 6.40 11.63 -6.23
C ASP A 153 5.85 12.66 -7.23
N GLU A 154 5.83 12.34 -8.53
CA GLU A 154 5.32 13.22 -9.60
C GLU A 154 3.85 13.63 -9.38
N ALA A 155 3.00 12.68 -8.97
CA ALA A 155 1.60 12.98 -8.68
C ALA A 155 1.45 13.94 -7.50
N CYS A 156 2.15 13.67 -6.39
CA CYS A 156 2.09 14.51 -5.20
C CYS A 156 2.75 15.87 -5.42
N ASP A 157 3.88 15.95 -6.13
CA ASP A 157 4.58 17.20 -6.41
C ASP A 157 3.76 18.12 -7.31
N ARG A 158 3.13 17.56 -8.35
CA ARG A 158 2.24 18.32 -9.24
C ARG A 158 1.08 18.92 -8.46
N LEU A 159 0.37 18.11 -7.67
CA LEU A 159 -0.78 18.59 -6.91
C LEU A 159 -0.37 19.58 -5.81
N HIS A 160 0.75 19.33 -5.14
CA HIS A 160 1.28 20.28 -4.16
C HIS A 160 1.65 21.63 -4.79
N ALA A 161 2.27 21.62 -5.97
CA ALA A 161 2.61 22.85 -6.69
C ALA A 161 1.36 23.64 -7.13
N GLU A 162 0.28 22.94 -7.50
CA GLU A 162 -0.98 23.54 -7.95
C GLU A 162 -1.81 24.10 -6.79
N PHE A 163 -1.91 23.36 -5.66
CA PHE A 163 -2.82 23.67 -4.56
C PHE A 163 -2.13 24.22 -3.30
N GLY A 164 -0.80 24.17 -3.24
CA GLY A 164 -0.02 24.57 -2.05
C GLY A 164 -0.08 23.57 -0.90
N ALA A 165 -0.75 22.44 -1.09
CA ALA A 165 -0.83 21.32 -0.13
C ALA A 165 -1.11 20.01 -0.87
N VAL A 166 -0.84 18.87 -0.25
CA VAL A 166 -1.25 17.55 -0.74
C VAL A 166 -1.52 16.60 0.42
N TRP A 167 -2.57 15.81 0.28
CA TRP A 167 -2.94 14.72 1.19
C TRP A 167 -2.75 13.40 0.47
N HIS A 168 -2.04 12.50 1.12
CA HIS A 168 -1.74 11.17 0.59
C HIS A 168 -2.24 10.10 1.55
N ILE A 169 -2.89 9.06 1.01
CA ILE A 169 -3.31 7.87 1.75
C ILE A 169 -2.63 6.64 1.16
N ASN A 170 -1.85 5.96 2.00
CA ASN A 170 -1.20 4.70 1.67
C ASN A 170 -2.12 3.55 2.10
N CYS A 171 -2.72 2.87 1.12
CA CYS A 171 -3.80 1.90 1.30
C CYS A 171 -3.25 0.48 1.44
N HIS A 172 -3.57 -0.17 2.58
CA HIS A 172 -3.12 -1.51 2.93
C HIS A 172 -4.23 -2.36 3.53
N SER A 173 -3.92 -3.64 3.72
CA SER A 173 -4.70 -4.53 4.56
C SER A 173 -3.82 -5.38 5.45
N MET A 174 -4.28 -5.59 6.67
CA MET A 174 -3.61 -6.40 7.69
C MET A 174 -4.28 -7.76 7.84
N PRO A 175 -3.51 -8.82 8.18
CA PRO A 175 -4.08 -10.10 8.54
C PRO A 175 -5.03 -9.97 9.74
N SER A 176 -6.19 -10.59 9.65
CA SER A 176 -7.08 -10.71 10.80
C SER A 176 -6.43 -11.60 11.84
N THR A 177 -6.14 -11.04 13.01
CA THR A 177 -5.65 -11.77 14.18
C THR A 177 -6.83 -12.09 15.09
N GLY A 178 -6.95 -13.35 15.51
CA GLY A 178 -8.06 -13.80 16.33
C GLY A 178 -9.18 -14.49 15.54
N ASN A 179 -10.12 -15.09 16.26
CA ASN A 179 -11.24 -15.84 15.70
C ASN A 179 -12.41 -14.92 15.31
N ARG A 180 -12.24 -13.99 14.35
CA ARG A 180 -13.37 -13.23 13.80
C ARG A 180 -14.44 -14.14 13.20
N GLN A 181 -14.04 -15.28 12.63
CA GLN A 181 -14.99 -16.33 12.22
C GLN A 181 -15.87 -16.88 13.36
N MET A 182 -15.44 -16.67 14.63
CA MET A 182 -16.22 -16.99 15.85
C MET A 182 -16.82 -15.74 16.51
N GLY A 183 -16.92 -14.60 15.80
CA GLY A 183 -17.50 -13.37 16.33
C GLY A 183 -16.62 -12.59 17.32
N ARG A 184 -15.33 -12.94 17.45
CA ARG A 184 -14.36 -12.18 18.23
C ARG A 184 -13.70 -11.13 17.34
N LYS A 185 -13.68 -9.87 17.80
CA LYS A 185 -12.96 -8.77 17.13
C LYS A 185 -11.48 -9.09 17.04
N GLY A 186 -10.83 -8.66 15.95
CA GLY A 186 -9.38 -8.76 15.79
C GLY A 186 -8.64 -7.95 16.86
N GLU A 187 -7.39 -8.28 17.13
CA GLU A 187 -6.53 -7.63 18.12
C GLU A 187 -6.37 -6.12 17.85
N HIS A 188 -6.38 -5.73 16.56
CA HIS A 188 -6.16 -4.35 16.11
C HIS A 188 -7.45 -3.65 15.60
N GLY A 189 -8.65 -4.16 15.90
CA GLY A 189 -9.91 -3.59 15.43
C GLY A 189 -10.18 -3.84 13.93
N ASP A 190 -11.02 -2.97 13.33
CA ASP A 190 -11.40 -3.04 11.92
C ASP A 190 -10.41 -2.32 11.02
N PHE A 191 -9.88 -1.18 11.52
CA PHE A 191 -8.90 -0.34 10.85
C PHE A 191 -7.78 0.07 11.80
N VAL A 192 -6.58 0.18 11.26
CA VAL A 192 -5.47 0.88 11.92
C VAL A 192 -5.00 2.02 11.02
N LEU A 193 -4.94 3.22 11.58
CA LEU A 193 -4.35 4.38 10.94
C LEU A 193 -2.91 4.56 11.43
N GLY A 194 -1.99 4.78 10.50
CA GLY A 194 -0.57 4.96 10.79
C GLY A 194 -0.06 6.32 10.30
N ASP A 195 0.23 7.24 11.22
CA ASP A 195 0.81 8.55 10.95
C ASP A 195 2.21 8.71 11.55
N ARG A 196 2.84 7.57 11.90
CA ARG A 196 4.17 7.50 12.51
C ARG A 196 4.28 8.34 13.79
N ASP A 197 3.29 8.16 14.67
CA ASP A 197 3.18 8.90 15.93
C ASP A 197 3.08 10.43 15.70
N GLY A 198 2.23 10.86 14.73
CA GLY A 198 1.96 12.26 14.40
C GLY A 198 3.04 12.97 13.60
N THR A 199 3.98 12.23 12.98
CA THR A 199 5.11 12.84 12.26
C THR A 199 4.92 12.98 10.75
N THR A 200 3.91 12.34 10.16
CA THR A 200 3.72 12.31 8.70
C THR A 200 2.48 13.04 8.20
N CYS A 201 1.59 13.47 9.08
CA CYS A 201 0.48 14.36 8.76
C CYS A 201 0.06 15.17 10.00
N ASP A 202 -0.77 16.18 9.78
CA ASP A 202 -1.38 16.92 10.89
C ASP A 202 -2.43 16.04 11.59
N GLY A 203 -2.57 16.20 12.92
CA GLY A 203 -3.46 15.39 13.73
C GLY A 203 -4.93 15.49 13.31
N ASP A 204 -5.38 16.66 12.82
CA ASP A 204 -6.74 16.85 12.34
C ASP A 204 -7.09 15.99 11.11
N PHE A 205 -6.08 15.61 10.28
CA PHE A 205 -6.28 14.68 9.19
C PHE A 205 -6.48 13.24 9.68
N THR A 206 -5.65 12.79 10.63
CA THR A 206 -5.81 11.48 11.27
C THR A 206 -7.15 11.39 12.00
N ASP A 207 -7.50 12.42 12.76
CA ASP A 207 -8.75 12.49 13.53
C ASP A 207 -9.98 12.50 12.62
N PHE A 208 -9.92 13.21 11.49
CA PHE A 208 -10.98 13.23 10.50
C PHE A 208 -11.24 11.84 9.91
N VAL A 209 -10.19 11.16 9.44
CA VAL A 209 -10.31 9.80 8.87
C VAL A 209 -10.83 8.83 9.92
N ALA A 210 -10.27 8.86 11.14
CA ALA A 210 -10.71 8.03 12.24
C ALA A 210 -12.18 8.28 12.62
N GLY A 211 -12.57 9.56 12.73
CA GLY A 211 -13.93 9.97 13.07
C GLY A 211 -14.95 9.53 12.02
N THR A 212 -14.62 9.67 10.74
CA THR A 212 -15.47 9.25 9.62
C THR A 212 -15.70 7.74 9.65
N LEU A 213 -14.65 6.93 9.78
CA LEU A 213 -14.76 5.47 9.86
C LEU A 213 -15.51 5.01 11.11
N ARG A 214 -15.26 5.64 12.27
CA ARG A 214 -16.03 5.37 13.50
C ARG A 214 -17.50 5.73 13.35
N GLY A 215 -17.82 6.83 12.67
CA GLY A 215 -19.18 7.22 12.34
C GLY A 215 -19.93 6.22 11.45
N MET A 216 -19.20 5.41 10.67
CA MET A 216 -19.75 4.29 9.91
C MET A 216 -19.88 3.00 10.72
N GLY A 217 -19.46 3.01 12.01
CA GLY A 217 -19.58 1.89 12.94
C GLY A 217 -18.34 0.99 13.00
N TYR A 218 -17.22 1.38 12.41
CA TYR A 218 -15.97 0.63 12.48
C TYR A 218 -15.18 0.92 13.77
N GLU A 219 -14.46 -0.09 14.23
CA GLU A 219 -13.46 0.06 15.29
C GLU A 219 -12.13 0.50 14.68
N VAL A 220 -11.65 1.69 15.09
CA VAL A 220 -10.46 2.32 14.51
C VAL A 220 -9.42 2.60 15.60
N HIS A 221 -8.22 2.07 15.38
CA HIS A 221 -7.04 2.34 16.21
C HIS A 221 -6.07 3.26 15.45
N VAL A 222 -5.19 3.93 16.20
CA VAL A 222 -4.16 4.80 15.62
C VAL A 222 -2.80 4.34 16.12
N ASN A 223 -1.86 4.08 15.20
CA ASN A 223 -0.51 3.62 15.49
C ASN A 223 -0.40 2.31 16.29
N ASP A 224 -1.44 1.49 16.28
CA ASP A 224 -1.47 0.21 17.00
C ASP A 224 -0.89 -0.91 16.13
N GLY A 225 0.38 -1.24 16.35
CA GLY A 225 1.12 -2.26 15.58
C GLY A 225 1.50 -1.84 14.15
N TYR A 226 0.71 -0.97 13.50
CA TYR A 226 0.89 -0.52 12.12
C TYR A 226 1.02 1.01 12.05
N LYS A 227 2.24 1.53 12.28
CA LYS A 227 2.50 2.97 12.37
C LYS A 227 2.76 3.66 11.03
N GLY A 228 2.85 2.91 9.94
CA GLY A 228 3.34 3.39 8.66
C GLY A 228 4.84 3.14 8.47
N VAL A 229 5.25 2.89 7.22
CA VAL A 229 6.61 2.48 6.89
C VAL A 229 7.27 3.48 5.92
N GLU A 230 7.85 3.01 4.81
CA GLU A 230 8.71 3.82 3.95
C GLU A 230 7.92 4.86 3.15
N ILE A 231 6.78 4.49 2.56
CA ILE A 231 6.02 5.41 1.72
C ILE A 231 5.53 6.61 2.55
N VAL A 232 4.83 6.38 3.66
CA VAL A 232 4.35 7.49 4.50
C VAL A 232 5.49 8.32 5.09
N ARG A 233 6.64 7.69 5.42
CA ARG A 233 7.84 8.39 5.89
C ARG A 233 8.41 9.34 4.83
N ARG A 234 8.39 8.93 3.56
CA ARG A 234 8.89 9.74 2.44
C ARG A 234 7.94 10.85 2.05
N MET A 235 6.63 10.54 2.00
CA MET A 235 5.63 11.46 1.52
C MET A 235 5.20 12.49 2.56
N GLY A 236 5.24 12.13 3.86
CA GLY A 236 4.80 12.98 4.96
C GLY A 236 5.84 14.02 5.36
N ARG A 237 5.51 15.28 5.17
CA ARG A 237 6.22 16.48 5.61
C ARG A 237 5.20 17.57 5.96
N PRO A 238 4.49 17.46 7.10
CA PRO A 238 3.36 18.32 7.42
C PRO A 238 3.74 19.81 7.49
N VAL A 239 4.95 20.15 7.90
CA VAL A 239 5.45 21.53 7.88
C VAL A 239 5.45 22.13 6.46
N GLU A 240 5.62 21.29 5.43
CA GLU A 240 5.52 21.67 4.01
C GLU A 240 4.10 21.49 3.47
N ARG A 241 3.10 21.26 4.33
CA ARG A 241 1.72 20.93 3.94
C ARG A 241 1.62 19.68 3.03
N ARG A 242 2.49 18.70 3.29
CA ARG A 242 2.47 17.37 2.67
C ARG A 242 2.10 16.36 3.74
N HIS A 243 0.87 15.89 3.67
CA HIS A 243 0.29 14.99 4.67
C HIS A 243 0.25 13.57 4.10
N SER A 244 0.67 12.58 4.90
CA SER A 244 0.64 11.19 4.49
C SER A 244 0.20 10.29 5.64
N LEU A 245 -0.86 9.50 5.40
CA LEU A 245 -1.50 8.62 6.37
C LEU A 245 -1.62 7.21 5.80
N GLN A 246 -1.21 6.19 6.54
CA GLN A 246 -1.46 4.79 6.20
C GLN A 246 -2.82 4.36 6.71
N ILE A 247 -3.56 3.59 5.91
CA ILE A 247 -4.77 2.88 6.32
C ILE A 247 -4.54 1.38 6.17
N GLU A 248 -4.69 0.64 7.27
CA GLU A 248 -4.69 -0.82 7.30
C GLU A 248 -6.10 -1.33 7.56
N ILE A 249 -6.61 -2.16 6.66
CA ILE A 249 -7.95 -2.74 6.72
C ILE A 249 -7.85 -4.19 7.18
N ASP A 250 -8.61 -4.60 8.21
CA ASP A 250 -8.68 -6.01 8.58
C ASP A 250 -9.28 -6.84 7.43
N ARG A 251 -8.53 -7.83 6.96
CA ARG A 251 -8.91 -8.65 5.79
C ARG A 251 -10.22 -9.38 5.94
N ALA A 252 -10.61 -9.77 7.16
CA ALA A 252 -11.87 -10.46 7.41
C ALA A 252 -13.11 -9.61 7.09
N LEU A 253 -12.98 -8.28 6.96
CA LEU A 253 -14.07 -7.41 6.56
C LEU A 253 -14.51 -7.66 5.12
N TYR A 254 -13.61 -8.11 4.22
CA TYR A 254 -13.89 -8.15 2.79
C TYR A 254 -13.46 -9.44 2.08
N MET A 255 -12.65 -10.31 2.73
CA MET A 255 -12.21 -11.58 2.13
C MET A 255 -11.98 -12.69 3.15
N ASP A 256 -11.95 -13.93 2.69
CA ASP A 256 -11.36 -15.05 3.39
C ASP A 256 -9.83 -15.00 3.15
N GLN A 257 -9.05 -14.64 4.18
CA GLN A 257 -7.60 -14.51 4.05
C GLN A 257 -6.87 -15.84 3.80
N ARG A 258 -7.54 -16.99 3.92
CA ARG A 258 -6.98 -18.30 3.65
C ARG A 258 -7.09 -18.67 2.18
N THR A 259 -8.25 -18.42 1.58
CA THR A 259 -8.54 -18.71 0.15
C THR A 259 -8.29 -17.50 -0.75
N ILE A 260 -8.22 -16.30 -0.17
CA ILE A 260 -8.14 -15.01 -0.88
C ILE A 260 -9.36 -14.80 -1.79
N GLU A 261 -10.51 -15.27 -1.36
CA GLU A 261 -11.78 -15.06 -2.04
C GLU A 261 -12.55 -13.94 -1.34
N LYS A 262 -13.17 -13.06 -2.13
CA LYS A 262 -14.06 -12.01 -1.61
C LYS A 262 -15.19 -12.65 -0.80
N ASN A 263 -15.51 -12.07 0.34
CA ASN A 263 -16.64 -12.48 1.16
C ASN A 263 -17.85 -11.53 0.97
N ALA A 264 -18.95 -11.82 1.63
CA ALA A 264 -20.19 -11.02 1.54
C ALA A 264 -20.04 -9.57 2.05
N GLY A 265 -18.95 -9.23 2.76
CA GLY A 265 -18.67 -7.88 3.24
C GLY A 265 -17.98 -6.99 2.22
N PHE A 266 -17.47 -7.56 1.10
CA PHE A 266 -16.67 -6.83 0.13
C PHE A 266 -17.36 -5.59 -0.44
N ASP A 267 -18.56 -5.77 -0.99
CA ASP A 267 -19.30 -4.67 -1.64
C ASP A 267 -19.71 -3.59 -0.65
N ARG A 268 -20.10 -3.97 0.57
CA ARG A 268 -20.39 -3.02 1.64
C ARG A 268 -19.16 -2.19 2.00
N LEU A 269 -18.03 -2.84 2.25
CA LEU A 269 -16.79 -2.13 2.60
C LEU A 269 -16.36 -1.20 1.46
N LYS A 270 -16.45 -1.65 0.20
CA LYS A 270 -16.16 -0.84 -0.97
C LYS A 270 -17.03 0.43 -1.04
N ALA A 271 -18.33 0.32 -0.75
CA ALA A 271 -19.22 1.48 -0.68
C ALA A 271 -18.89 2.42 0.49
N ASP A 272 -18.57 1.88 1.67
CA ASP A 272 -18.17 2.67 2.83
C ASP A 272 -16.85 3.41 2.58
N LEU A 273 -15.86 2.79 1.88
CA LEU A 273 -14.62 3.45 1.49
C LEU A 273 -14.82 4.51 0.39
N ALA A 274 -15.75 4.30 -0.54
CA ALA A 274 -16.13 5.33 -1.50
C ALA A 274 -16.69 6.57 -0.77
N ARG A 275 -17.55 6.36 0.23
CA ARG A 275 -18.05 7.43 1.10
C ARG A 275 -16.93 8.12 1.90
N LEU A 276 -15.96 7.37 2.41
CA LEU A 276 -14.78 7.96 3.07
C LEU A 276 -14.05 8.92 2.11
N VAL A 277 -13.84 8.52 0.86
CA VAL A 277 -13.16 9.38 -0.14
C VAL A 277 -14.00 10.61 -0.48
N GLU A 278 -15.33 10.47 -0.56
CA GLU A 278 -16.25 11.61 -0.74
C GLU A 278 -16.16 12.61 0.42
N GLU A 279 -16.13 12.14 1.67
CA GLU A 279 -15.94 13.02 2.85
C GLU A 279 -14.54 13.68 2.84
N LEU A 280 -13.51 12.95 2.42
CA LEU A 280 -12.16 13.49 2.22
C LEU A 280 -12.12 14.60 1.16
N ARG A 281 -12.94 14.50 0.11
CA ARG A 281 -13.12 15.59 -0.87
C ARG A 281 -13.53 16.89 -0.18
N ALA A 282 -14.53 16.85 0.69
CA ALA A 282 -14.99 18.02 1.44
C ALA A 282 -13.91 18.55 2.39
N PHE A 283 -13.23 17.65 3.10
CA PHE A 283 -12.14 17.99 4.02
C PHE A 283 -11.00 18.72 3.30
N VAL A 284 -10.52 18.17 2.19
CA VAL A 284 -9.39 18.73 1.43
C VAL A 284 -9.78 20.08 0.81
N ARG A 285 -10.97 20.18 0.17
CA ARG A 285 -11.46 21.44 -0.40
C ARG A 285 -11.55 22.60 0.59
N SER A 286 -11.82 22.31 1.84
CA SER A 286 -11.90 23.35 2.89
C SER A 286 -10.55 23.90 3.34
N ARG A 287 -9.43 23.31 2.85
CA ARG A 287 -8.06 23.61 3.30
C ARG A 287 -7.13 24.14 2.21
N VAL A 288 -7.63 24.25 0.98
CA VAL A 288 -6.92 24.80 -0.19
C VAL A 288 -7.61 26.03 -0.77
#